data_2b1b658954536fabca432156c44c0248
#
_entry.id   2b1b658954536fabca432156c44c0248
#
_cell.length_a   1.000
_cell.length_b   1.000
_cell.length_c   1.000
_cell.angle_alpha   90.00
_cell.angle_beta   90.00
_cell.angle_gamma   90.00
#
_symmetry.space_group_name_H-M   'P 1'
#
loop_
_entity.id
_entity.type
_entity.pdbx_description
1 polymer ?
#
loop_
_entity_poly.entity_id
_entity_poly.type
_entity_poly.pdbx_seq_one_letter_code
_entity_poly.pdbx_strand_id
1 'polypeptide(L)'
;GMLKEGATSFWEEYNPNKKGKEHLEMYGRPYGKSLCHAWGASPIYLLGKYYLGVKPTAPGYSQYAVEPILGGLKWMIGEVPTPKGKVSVNCTLNQIKVMANEGLGSLKIKSSIIPTVNYGKVEQLAEHSYQLTILPNQELDVSYKAL
;
A
#
# COMPACT_ATOMS: atom_id res chain seq x y z
N GLY A 1 -17.76 -6.15 -5.15
CA GLY A 1 -18.79 -5.39 -4.48
C GLY A 1 -19.12 -4.10 -5.18
N MET A 2 -18.96 -2.97 -4.53
CA MET A 2 -19.35 -1.62 -5.02
C MET A 2 -18.99 -1.35 -6.49
N LEU A 3 -17.79 -1.69 -6.95
CA LEU A 3 -17.37 -1.47 -8.35
C LEU A 3 -18.24 -2.21 -9.37
N LYS A 4 -18.75 -3.40 -9.04
CA LYS A 4 -19.66 -4.15 -9.92
C LYS A 4 -21.03 -3.47 -10.07
N GLU A 5 -21.43 -2.71 -9.06
CA GLU A 5 -22.67 -1.92 -9.04
C GLU A 5 -22.47 -0.50 -9.61
N GLY A 6 -21.32 -0.21 -10.22
CA GLY A 6 -21.05 1.06 -10.87
C GLY A 6 -20.55 2.18 -9.95
N ALA A 7 -20.04 1.86 -8.75
CA ALA A 7 -19.52 2.87 -7.84
C ALA A 7 -18.27 3.57 -8.42
N THR A 8 -18.28 4.90 -8.39
CA THR A 8 -17.16 5.76 -8.75
C THR A 8 -16.47 6.38 -7.54
N SER A 9 -17.04 6.18 -6.35
CA SER A 9 -16.51 6.60 -5.05
C SER A 9 -16.95 5.62 -3.96
N PHE A 10 -16.44 5.79 -2.75
CA PHE A 10 -16.86 4.94 -1.62
C PHE A 10 -18.27 5.31 -1.16
N TRP A 11 -19.14 4.32 -1.12
CA TRP A 11 -20.48 4.44 -0.59
C TRP A 11 -20.47 4.36 0.94
N GLU A 12 -21.50 4.94 1.57
CA GLU A 12 -21.71 4.88 3.01
C GLU A 12 -21.87 3.44 3.53
N GLU A 13 -22.53 2.59 2.75
CA GLU A 13 -22.73 1.17 3.04
C GLU A 13 -22.75 0.35 1.76
N TYR A 14 -22.27 -0.87 1.83
CA TYR A 14 -22.46 -1.89 0.80
C TYR A 14 -22.98 -3.17 1.42
N ASN A 15 -24.16 -3.62 0.97
CA ASN A 15 -24.75 -4.89 1.35
C ASN A 15 -24.79 -5.82 0.13
N PRO A 16 -24.05 -6.95 0.11
CA PRO A 16 -23.99 -7.86 -1.04
C PRO A 16 -25.33 -8.54 -1.35
N ASN A 17 -26.29 -8.52 -0.43
CA ASN A 17 -27.60 -9.13 -0.62
C ASN A 17 -28.60 -8.20 -1.29
N LYS A 18 -28.33 -6.88 -1.35
CA LYS A 18 -29.14 -5.88 -2.07
C LYS A 18 -28.85 -5.91 -3.56
N LYS A 19 -29.84 -5.54 -4.40
CA LYS A 19 -29.71 -5.51 -5.85
C LYS A 19 -30.26 -4.21 -6.44
N GLY A 20 -29.57 -3.69 -7.46
CA GLY A 20 -30.04 -2.53 -8.22
C GLY A 20 -30.36 -1.33 -7.32
N LYS A 21 -31.58 -0.81 -7.41
CA LYS A 21 -31.99 0.39 -6.65
C LYS A 21 -32.01 0.21 -5.13
N GLU A 22 -32.10 -1.02 -4.62
CA GLU A 22 -32.04 -1.29 -3.17
C GLU A 22 -30.72 -0.83 -2.55
N HIS A 23 -29.62 -0.81 -3.34
CA HIS A 23 -28.35 -0.26 -2.89
C HIS A 23 -28.38 1.22 -2.56
N LEU A 24 -29.37 1.96 -3.07
CA LEU A 24 -29.52 3.40 -2.87
C LEU A 24 -30.37 3.73 -1.63
N GLU A 25 -31.06 2.74 -1.09
CA GLU A 25 -31.94 2.90 0.07
C GLU A 25 -31.16 2.97 1.37
N MET A 26 -31.48 3.97 2.19
CA MET A 26 -30.95 4.12 3.56
C MET A 26 -31.87 5.00 4.40
N TYR A 27 -31.86 4.79 5.71
CA TYR A 27 -32.66 5.58 6.65
C TYR A 27 -34.16 5.63 6.32
N GLY A 28 -34.72 4.55 5.76
CA GLY A 28 -36.12 4.49 5.35
C GLY A 28 -36.48 5.33 4.12
N ARG A 29 -35.47 5.73 3.33
CA ARG A 29 -35.66 6.55 2.11
C ARG A 29 -35.11 5.83 0.88
N PRO A 30 -35.83 5.82 -0.28
CA PRO A 30 -35.39 5.13 -1.50
C PRO A 30 -34.03 5.58 -2.07
N TYR A 31 -33.61 6.82 -1.79
CA TYR A 31 -32.35 7.40 -2.26
C TYR A 31 -31.60 8.09 -1.12
N GLY A 32 -31.68 7.50 0.08
CA GLY A 32 -31.11 8.10 1.30
C GLY A 32 -29.61 7.86 1.46
N LYS A 33 -29.02 6.94 0.71
CA LYS A 33 -27.61 6.57 0.86
C LYS A 33 -26.67 7.60 0.26
N SER A 34 -25.63 7.95 0.99
CA SER A 34 -24.50 8.70 0.45
C SER A 34 -23.64 7.81 -0.44
N LEU A 35 -23.49 8.18 -1.71
CA LEU A 35 -22.64 7.46 -2.68
C LEU A 35 -21.22 8.03 -2.78
N CYS A 36 -20.92 9.11 -2.03
CA CYS A 36 -19.57 9.66 -1.86
C CYS A 36 -19.38 9.98 -0.37
N HIS A 37 -19.02 8.96 0.39
CA HIS A 37 -19.00 9.04 1.86
C HIS A 37 -17.58 9.01 2.39
N ALA A 38 -17.15 10.10 3.04
CA ALA A 38 -15.77 10.28 3.47
C ALA A 38 -15.25 9.15 4.39
N TRP A 39 -16.09 8.62 5.26
CA TRP A 39 -15.70 7.51 6.15
C TRP A 39 -15.42 6.20 5.40
N GLY A 40 -16.00 6.03 4.20
CA GLY A 40 -15.71 4.91 3.32
C GLY A 40 -14.33 4.99 2.66
N ALA A 41 -13.64 6.14 2.71
CA ALA A 41 -12.34 6.36 2.07
C ALA A 41 -11.14 5.79 2.84
N SER A 42 -11.33 5.31 4.08
CA SER A 42 -10.27 4.69 4.89
C SER A 42 -9.44 3.61 4.18
N PRO A 43 -9.96 2.80 3.22
CA PRO A 43 -9.15 1.84 2.49
C PRO A 43 -7.95 2.44 1.78
N ILE A 44 -8.02 3.68 1.28
CA ILE A 44 -6.89 4.37 0.63
C ILE A 44 -5.71 4.47 1.60
N TYR A 45 -5.95 4.97 2.81
CA TYR A 45 -4.94 5.08 3.86
C TYR A 45 -4.46 3.70 4.33
N LEU A 46 -5.40 2.77 4.56
CA LEU A 46 -5.08 1.43 5.08
C LEU A 46 -4.27 0.60 4.09
N LEU A 47 -4.58 0.67 2.79
CA LEU A 47 -3.81 -0.01 1.76
C LEU A 47 -2.39 0.54 1.66
N GLY A 48 -2.22 1.86 1.70
CA GLY A 48 -0.89 2.50 1.72
C GLY A 48 -0.07 2.09 2.94
N LYS A 49 -0.68 2.14 4.12
CA LYS A 49 0.01 1.90 5.40
C LYS A 49 0.30 0.42 5.67
N TYR A 50 -0.64 -0.49 5.36
CA TYR A 50 -0.54 -1.89 5.79
C TYR A 50 -0.24 -2.88 4.67
N TYR A 51 -0.62 -2.60 3.42
CA TYR A 51 -0.28 -3.44 2.27
C TYR A 51 1.01 -2.97 1.60
N LEU A 52 1.06 -1.73 1.11
CA LEU A 52 2.31 -1.15 0.60
C LEU A 52 3.33 -0.95 1.72
N GLY A 53 2.87 -0.87 2.97
CA GLY A 53 3.69 -0.82 4.16
C GLY A 53 4.44 0.48 4.37
N VAL A 54 4.03 1.57 3.72
CA VAL A 54 4.70 2.88 3.80
C VAL A 54 4.26 3.64 5.04
N LYS A 55 5.20 3.91 5.96
CA LYS A 55 4.94 4.56 7.24
C LYS A 55 6.01 5.61 7.53
N PRO A 56 5.65 6.84 7.92
CA PRO A 56 6.64 7.79 8.40
C PRO A 56 7.26 7.31 9.72
N THR A 57 8.57 7.47 9.85
CA THR A 57 9.32 7.23 11.09
C THR A 57 9.87 8.52 11.69
N ALA A 58 9.79 9.63 10.93
CA ALA A 58 10.10 10.97 11.40
C ALA A 58 9.11 11.99 10.77
N PRO A 59 8.97 13.20 11.38
CA PRO A 59 8.05 14.24 10.90
C PRO A 59 8.26 14.56 9.42
N GLY A 60 7.14 14.79 8.71
CA GLY A 60 7.13 15.18 7.31
C GLY A 60 7.70 14.14 6.34
N TYR A 61 7.75 12.86 6.72
CA TYR A 61 8.40 11.79 5.95
C TYR A 61 9.90 12.05 5.69
N SER A 62 10.58 12.85 6.54
CA SER A 62 12.04 13.01 6.46
C SER A 62 12.76 11.67 6.62
N GLN A 63 12.15 10.74 7.39
CA GLN A 63 12.47 9.31 7.39
C GLN A 63 11.18 8.49 7.33
N TYR A 64 11.25 7.31 6.69
CA TYR A 64 10.11 6.42 6.54
C TYR A 64 10.56 4.95 6.42
N ALA A 65 9.66 4.04 6.75
CA ALA A 65 9.81 2.61 6.52
C ALA A 65 8.87 2.14 5.41
N VAL A 66 9.31 1.14 4.66
CA VAL A 66 8.52 0.39 3.68
C VAL A 66 8.58 -1.08 4.08
N GLU A 67 7.45 -1.66 4.46
CA GLU A 67 7.31 -3.05 4.90
C GLU A 67 6.12 -3.69 4.16
N PRO A 68 6.26 -4.03 2.87
CA PRO A 68 5.15 -4.50 2.06
C PRO A 68 4.66 -5.88 2.50
N ILE A 69 3.35 -6.06 2.53
CA ILE A 69 2.69 -7.32 2.88
C ILE A 69 1.72 -7.69 1.77
N LEU A 70 2.09 -8.65 0.93
CA LEU A 70 1.23 -9.13 -0.16
C LEU A 70 -0.03 -9.86 0.35
N GLY A 71 0.02 -10.49 1.53
CA GLY A 71 -1.06 -11.37 1.98
C GLY A 71 -1.29 -12.48 0.96
N GLY A 72 -2.52 -12.62 0.47
CA GLY A 72 -2.86 -13.57 -0.60
C GLY A 72 -2.69 -13.03 -2.03
N LEU A 73 -2.13 -11.83 -2.22
CA LEU A 73 -1.93 -11.23 -3.54
C LEU A 73 -0.65 -11.76 -4.19
N LYS A 74 -0.65 -11.84 -5.51
CA LYS A 74 0.55 -12.17 -6.31
C LYS A 74 1.42 -10.95 -6.59
N TRP A 75 0.82 -9.78 -6.60
CA TRP A 75 1.48 -8.50 -6.82
C TRP A 75 0.63 -7.35 -6.27
N MET A 76 1.27 -6.22 -6.03
CA MET A 76 0.63 -4.93 -5.76
C MET A 76 1.49 -3.79 -6.27
N ILE A 77 0.84 -2.74 -6.74
CA ILE A 77 1.46 -1.48 -7.14
C ILE A 77 0.66 -0.34 -6.52
N GLY A 78 1.35 0.63 -5.99
CA GLY A 78 0.70 1.82 -5.46
C GLY A 78 1.66 2.92 -5.09
N GLU A 79 1.09 4.07 -4.79
CA GLU A 79 1.81 5.28 -4.41
C GLU A 79 1.21 5.85 -3.13
N VAL A 80 2.07 6.23 -2.22
CA VAL A 80 1.67 6.90 -0.97
C VAL A 80 2.15 8.36 -1.06
N PRO A 81 1.23 9.34 -1.05
CA PRO A 81 1.58 10.74 -1.07
C PRO A 81 2.30 11.14 0.23
N THR A 82 3.29 12.00 0.09
CA THR A 82 4.04 12.60 1.20
C THR A 82 4.02 14.12 1.06
N PRO A 83 4.38 14.90 2.09
CA PRO A 83 4.42 16.37 1.98
C PRO A 83 5.31 16.90 0.86
N LYS A 84 6.26 16.11 0.38
CA LYS A 84 7.26 16.53 -0.61
C LYS A 84 7.30 15.62 -1.86
N GLY A 85 6.21 14.95 -2.16
CA GLY A 85 6.09 14.08 -3.33
C GLY A 85 5.38 12.76 -3.00
N LYS A 86 5.98 11.63 -3.32
CA LYS A 86 5.38 10.31 -3.11
C LYS A 86 6.43 9.22 -2.86
N VAL A 87 5.98 8.13 -2.26
CA VAL A 87 6.70 6.85 -2.22
C VAL A 87 5.92 5.87 -3.09
N SER A 88 6.52 5.42 -4.18
CA SER A 88 5.97 4.42 -5.09
C SER A 88 6.51 3.05 -4.72
N VAL A 89 5.64 2.05 -4.65
CA VAL A 89 5.99 0.66 -4.36
C VAL A 89 5.39 -0.26 -5.41
N ASN A 90 6.22 -1.09 -6.01
CA ASN A 90 5.81 -2.19 -6.87
C ASN A 90 6.38 -3.48 -6.28
N CYS A 91 5.52 -4.38 -5.84
CA CYS A 91 5.89 -5.58 -5.13
C CYS A 91 5.26 -6.82 -5.74
N THR A 92 6.07 -7.84 -5.94
CA THR A 92 5.68 -9.20 -6.36
C THR A 92 6.24 -10.22 -5.35
N LEU A 93 6.03 -11.50 -5.57
CA LEU A 93 6.57 -12.58 -4.73
C LEU A 93 8.11 -12.70 -4.77
N ASN A 94 8.75 -12.10 -5.77
CA ASN A 94 10.19 -12.25 -6.01
C ASN A 94 10.92 -10.94 -6.38
N GLN A 95 10.21 -9.82 -6.46
CA GLN A 95 10.80 -8.51 -6.75
C GLN A 95 10.06 -7.40 -6.04
N ILE A 96 10.81 -6.43 -5.52
CA ILE A 96 10.29 -5.18 -4.98
C ILE A 96 11.06 -4.03 -5.60
N LYS A 97 10.31 -3.05 -6.13
CA LYS A 97 10.85 -1.77 -6.57
C LYS A 97 10.25 -0.66 -5.71
N VAL A 98 11.12 0.19 -5.20
CA VAL A 98 10.71 1.35 -4.40
C VAL A 98 11.38 2.60 -4.95
N MET A 99 10.58 3.65 -5.13
CA MET A 99 11.04 4.97 -5.55
C MET A 99 10.43 6.03 -4.64
N ALA A 100 11.22 6.96 -4.17
CA ALA A 100 10.75 8.10 -3.40
C ALA A 100 11.39 9.40 -3.87
N ASN A 101 10.64 10.51 -3.83
CA ASN A 101 11.16 11.81 -4.23
C ASN A 101 12.09 12.40 -3.19
N GLU A 102 11.76 12.24 -1.90
CA GLU A 102 12.53 12.79 -0.80
C GLU A 102 12.51 11.87 0.43
N GLY A 103 13.33 12.20 1.41
CA GLY A 103 13.45 11.45 2.66
C GLY A 103 14.39 10.25 2.55
N LEU A 104 14.83 9.76 3.69
CA LEU A 104 15.64 8.55 3.80
C LEU A 104 14.73 7.39 4.22
N GLY A 105 14.59 6.41 3.35
CA GLY A 105 13.74 5.24 3.61
C GLY A 105 14.52 4.01 4.07
N SER A 106 13.82 3.12 4.76
CA SER A 106 14.27 1.76 5.02
C SER A 106 13.26 0.77 4.46
N LEU A 107 13.69 -0.16 3.61
CA LEU A 107 12.91 -1.29 3.16
C LEU A 107 13.20 -2.47 4.07
N LYS A 108 12.16 -3.06 4.67
CA LYS A 108 12.27 -4.31 5.43
C LYS A 108 11.50 -5.41 4.73
N ILE A 109 12.14 -6.54 4.52
CA ILE A 109 11.55 -7.70 3.85
C ILE A 109 11.89 -9.01 4.56
N LYS A 110 11.01 -9.99 4.36
CA LYS A 110 11.28 -11.39 4.71
C LYS A 110 11.59 -12.17 3.44
N SER A 111 12.67 -12.94 3.45
CA SER A 111 13.12 -13.70 2.28
C SER A 111 13.79 -15.02 2.69
N SER A 112 13.50 -16.08 1.96
CA SER A 112 14.16 -17.39 2.14
C SER A 112 15.57 -17.46 1.56
N ILE A 113 15.99 -16.44 0.82
CA ILE A 113 17.34 -16.26 0.27
C ILE A 113 17.87 -14.88 0.65
N ILE A 114 19.20 -14.67 0.61
CA ILE A 114 19.78 -13.34 0.74
C ILE A 114 19.35 -12.51 -0.47
N PRO A 115 18.69 -11.34 -0.27
CA PRO A 115 18.26 -10.49 -1.38
C PRO A 115 19.43 -9.95 -2.20
N THR A 116 19.20 -9.71 -3.49
CA THR A 116 20.15 -8.98 -4.35
C THR A 116 19.56 -7.62 -4.70
N VAL A 117 20.42 -6.61 -4.81
CA VAL A 117 20.02 -5.21 -4.98
C VAL A 117 20.84 -4.52 -6.06
N ASN A 118 20.27 -3.51 -6.68
CA ASN A 118 20.96 -2.68 -7.67
C ASN A 118 21.92 -1.64 -7.06
N TYR A 119 21.71 -1.28 -5.78
CA TYR A 119 22.65 -0.43 -5.02
C TYR A 119 22.54 -0.66 -3.52
N GLY A 120 23.54 -0.17 -2.78
CA GLY A 120 23.57 -0.23 -1.32
C GLY A 120 24.00 -1.60 -0.78
N LYS A 121 23.73 -1.81 0.49
CA LYS A 121 24.05 -3.05 1.21
C LYS A 121 22.78 -3.67 1.76
N VAL A 122 22.76 -4.99 1.78
CA VAL A 122 21.73 -5.78 2.44
C VAL A 122 22.19 -6.04 3.87
N GLU A 123 21.45 -5.58 4.85
CA GLU A 123 21.67 -5.84 6.26
C GLU A 123 20.75 -6.96 6.73
N GLN A 124 21.28 -8.00 7.32
CA GLN A 124 20.48 -9.06 7.92
C GLN A 124 20.17 -8.70 9.37
N LEU A 125 18.90 -8.50 9.69
CA LEU A 125 18.43 -8.17 11.04
C LEU A 125 18.20 -9.41 11.92
N ALA A 126 17.73 -10.49 11.29
CA ALA A 126 17.45 -11.79 11.91
C ALA A 126 17.40 -12.86 10.82
N GLU A 127 17.17 -14.12 11.19
CA GLU A 127 16.94 -15.18 10.22
C GLU A 127 15.79 -14.81 9.27
N HIS A 128 16.06 -14.87 7.97
CA HIS A 128 15.11 -14.51 6.90
C HIS A 128 14.58 -13.05 6.93
N SER A 129 15.15 -12.17 7.74
CA SER A 129 14.75 -10.77 7.86
C SER A 129 15.88 -9.84 7.43
N TYR A 130 15.61 -8.97 6.46
CA TYR A 130 16.61 -8.11 5.84
C TYR A 130 16.13 -6.66 5.80
N GLN A 131 17.09 -5.73 5.90
CA GLN A 131 16.87 -4.29 5.77
C GLN A 131 17.78 -3.71 4.69
N LEU A 132 17.23 -2.75 3.95
CA LEU A 132 17.90 -2.03 2.87
C LEU A 132 17.59 -0.54 2.99
N THR A 133 18.53 0.30 2.54
CA THR A 133 18.33 1.76 2.51
C THR A 133 17.70 2.19 1.19
N ILE A 134 16.67 3.03 1.25
CA ILE A 134 16.03 3.68 0.10
C ILE A 134 16.56 5.12 0.04
N LEU A 135 17.25 5.46 -1.03
CA LEU A 135 17.77 6.80 -1.28
C LEU A 135 16.76 7.64 -2.08
N PRO A 136 16.65 8.96 -1.84
CA PRO A 136 15.74 9.81 -2.60
C PRO A 136 16.15 9.90 -4.08
N ASN A 137 15.14 9.97 -4.96
CA ASN A 137 15.28 10.06 -6.41
C ASN A 137 16.08 8.93 -7.08
N GLN A 138 16.21 7.78 -6.39
CA GLN A 138 16.85 6.60 -6.91
C GLN A 138 15.95 5.38 -6.69
N GLU A 139 15.59 4.68 -7.77
CA GLU A 139 14.81 3.44 -7.66
C GLU A 139 15.64 2.34 -7.03
N LEU A 140 15.20 1.82 -5.89
CA LEU A 140 15.72 0.60 -5.29
C LEU A 140 15.02 -0.59 -5.94
N ASP A 141 15.78 -1.47 -6.58
CA ASP A 141 15.31 -2.73 -7.18
C ASP A 141 15.90 -3.91 -6.42
N VAL A 142 15.03 -4.72 -5.84
CA VAL A 142 15.37 -5.84 -4.96
C VAL A 142 14.81 -7.13 -5.51
N SER A 143 15.66 -8.09 -5.80
CA SER A 143 15.26 -9.48 -6.06
C SER A 143 15.36 -10.29 -4.77
N TYR A 144 14.31 -11.02 -4.44
CA TYR A 144 14.19 -11.83 -3.23
C TYR A 144 13.27 -13.02 -3.47
N LYS A 145 13.08 -13.88 -2.48
CA LYS A 145 12.10 -14.97 -2.52
C LYS A 145 11.28 -14.92 -1.25
N ALA A 146 10.01 -14.55 -1.37
CA ALA A 146 9.08 -14.50 -0.24
C ALA A 146 9.03 -15.82 0.53
N LEU A 147 8.81 -15.73 1.84
CA LEU A 147 8.59 -16.88 2.71
C LEU A 147 7.22 -17.48 2.51
#